data_e726e2c6baa3b8fe403e236741204bda
#
_entry.id   e726e2c6baa3b8fe403e236741204bda
#
_cell.length_a   1.000
_cell.length_b   1.000
_cell.length_c   1.000
_cell.angle_alpha   90.00
_cell.angle_beta   90.00
_cell.angle_gamma   90.00
#
_symmetry.space_group_name_H-M   'P 1'
#
loop_
_entity.id
_entity.type
_entity.pdbx_description
1 polymer ?
#
loop_
_entity_poly.entity_id
_entity_poly.type
_entity_poly.pdbx_seq_one_letter_code
_entity_poly.pdbx_strand_id
1 'polypeptide(L)'
;MDVQIRAIYESSYLNIISALFKDLDLPQLIDRLVPVDPQCQTRASDIVKLIVLDILSGRQALVHLEQWAHDIDLPKLIRPGLEPSWFNDDAIARHLDRLYEANIHQVLSSCLVQIYKKEGLSLRVFHADTTDKTVYGAYESASPDALQITHGYNRHHRWQKQIGFGLIGNEDGIPFYGDVHDG
;
A
#
# COMPACT_ATOMS: atom_id res chain seq x y z
N MET A 1 -9.10 -3.38 42.67
CA MET A 1 -8.49 -3.80 41.39
C MET A 1 -7.72 -2.60 40.89
N ASP A 2 -6.39 -2.63 40.98
CA ASP A 2 -5.59 -1.51 40.50
C ASP A 2 -5.51 -1.57 38.98
N VAL A 3 -6.02 -0.56 38.30
CA VAL A 3 -5.94 -0.40 36.85
C VAL A 3 -4.66 0.38 36.55
N GLN A 4 -3.76 -0.25 35.83
CA GLN A 4 -2.54 0.40 35.34
C GLN A 4 -2.66 0.74 33.88
N ILE A 5 -2.60 2.03 33.54
CA ILE A 5 -2.55 2.50 32.16
C ILE A 5 -1.14 2.23 31.63
N ARG A 6 -1.01 1.41 30.56
CA ARG A 6 0.29 1.08 29.95
C ARG A 6 0.65 2.01 28.80
N ALA A 7 -0.34 2.40 28.01
CA ALA A 7 -0.15 3.31 26.88
C ALA A 7 -1.49 3.98 26.52
N ILE A 8 -1.42 5.14 25.88
CA ILE A 8 -2.57 5.84 25.31
C ILE A 8 -2.20 6.13 23.85
N TYR A 9 -3.04 5.68 22.90
CA TYR A 9 -2.86 5.91 21.47
C TYR A 9 -4.05 6.68 20.92
N GLU A 10 -3.78 7.63 20.02
CA GLU A 10 -4.81 8.32 19.25
C GLU A 10 -4.94 7.66 17.88
N SER A 11 -5.93 6.80 17.73
CA SER A 11 -6.12 6.03 16.48
C SER A 11 -7.02 6.73 15.46
N SER A 12 -7.74 7.79 15.85
CA SER A 12 -8.69 8.52 14.99
C SER A 12 -9.55 7.53 14.15
N TYR A 13 -9.67 7.76 12.85
CA TYR A 13 -10.40 6.89 11.91
C TYR A 13 -9.64 5.62 11.49
N LEU A 14 -8.37 5.45 11.87
CA LEU A 14 -7.58 4.27 11.49
C LEU A 14 -8.19 2.95 11.95
N ASN A 15 -8.94 2.98 13.06
CA ASN A 15 -9.70 1.81 13.52
C ASN A 15 -10.76 1.37 12.50
N ILE A 16 -11.42 2.31 11.82
CA ILE A 16 -12.42 2.02 10.79
C ILE A 16 -11.73 1.40 9.58
N ILE A 17 -10.62 1.97 9.13
CA ILE A 17 -9.84 1.42 8.01
C ILE A 17 -9.35 0.00 8.35
N SER A 18 -8.86 -0.19 9.57
CA SER A 18 -8.43 -1.51 10.05
C SER A 18 -9.56 -2.54 10.05
N ALA A 19 -10.77 -2.14 10.46
CA ALA A 19 -11.95 -3.00 10.42
C ALA A 19 -12.34 -3.36 8.97
N LEU A 20 -12.36 -2.39 8.06
CA LEU A 20 -12.63 -2.62 6.64
C LEU A 20 -11.66 -3.62 6.01
N PHE A 21 -10.35 -3.52 6.31
CA PHE A 21 -9.37 -4.50 5.85
C PHE A 21 -9.75 -5.93 6.25
N LYS A 22 -10.20 -6.10 7.50
CA LYS A 22 -10.62 -7.39 8.03
C LYS A 22 -11.93 -7.87 7.41
N ASP A 23 -12.92 -6.99 7.32
CA ASP A 23 -14.25 -7.32 6.79
C ASP A 23 -14.19 -7.70 5.31
N LEU A 24 -13.25 -7.09 4.57
CA LEU A 24 -12.98 -7.40 3.17
C LEU A 24 -12.08 -8.64 2.97
N ASP A 25 -11.63 -9.31 4.04
CA ASP A 25 -10.68 -10.44 4.04
C ASP A 25 -9.38 -10.16 3.25
N LEU A 26 -8.96 -8.91 3.17
CA LEU A 26 -7.76 -8.51 2.42
C LEU A 26 -6.48 -9.13 2.99
N PRO A 27 -6.27 -9.20 4.33
CA PRO A 27 -5.07 -9.83 4.88
C PRO A 27 -4.89 -11.28 4.41
N GLN A 28 -5.94 -12.08 4.48
CA GLN A 28 -5.89 -13.48 4.08
C GLN A 28 -5.65 -13.66 2.59
N LEU A 29 -6.21 -12.76 1.75
CA LEU A 29 -5.99 -12.78 0.32
C LEU A 29 -4.55 -12.41 -0.02
N ILE A 30 -4.03 -11.32 0.56
CA ILE A 30 -2.65 -10.85 0.33
C ILE A 30 -1.65 -11.93 0.77
N ASP A 31 -1.79 -12.49 1.97
CA ASP A 31 -0.87 -13.51 2.49
C ASP A 31 -0.88 -14.80 1.66
N ARG A 32 -2.00 -15.12 1.01
CA ARG A 32 -2.10 -16.26 0.08
C ARG A 32 -1.40 -15.98 -1.24
N LEU A 33 -1.48 -14.75 -1.75
CA LEU A 33 -0.87 -14.35 -3.02
C LEU A 33 0.63 -14.07 -2.88
N VAL A 34 1.05 -13.61 -1.70
CA VAL A 34 2.43 -13.25 -1.38
C VAL A 34 2.89 -14.05 -0.16
N PRO A 35 3.14 -15.35 -0.31
CA PRO A 35 3.56 -16.18 0.80
C PRO A 35 4.94 -15.76 1.30
N VAL A 36 5.12 -15.79 2.62
CA VAL A 36 6.39 -15.54 3.27
C VAL A 36 6.85 -16.77 4.03
N ASP A 37 8.15 -16.88 4.29
CA ASP A 37 8.69 -17.95 5.11
C ASP A 37 8.01 -17.95 6.49
N PRO A 38 7.60 -19.11 7.02
CA PRO A 38 6.99 -19.22 8.35
C PRO A 38 7.86 -18.66 9.49
N GLN A 39 9.15 -18.51 9.31
CA GLN A 39 10.06 -17.90 10.27
C GLN A 39 10.00 -16.36 10.28
N CYS A 40 9.38 -15.74 9.26
CA CYS A 40 9.22 -14.30 9.21
C CYS A 40 8.25 -13.85 10.32
N GLN A 41 8.64 -12.82 11.04
CA GLN A 41 7.83 -12.22 12.11
C GLN A 41 6.63 -11.43 11.57
N THR A 42 6.80 -10.83 10.37
CA THR A 42 5.78 -10.07 9.66
C THR A 42 5.32 -10.81 8.41
N ARG A 43 4.08 -10.56 8.01
CA ARG A 43 3.45 -11.06 6.78
C ARG A 43 3.39 -9.96 5.74
N ALA A 44 3.15 -10.32 4.49
CA ALA A 44 2.95 -9.34 3.43
C ALA A 44 1.76 -8.42 3.73
N SER A 45 0.66 -8.97 4.24
CA SER A 45 -0.52 -8.20 4.64
C SER A 45 -0.25 -7.21 5.77
N ASP A 46 0.65 -7.52 6.71
CA ASP A 46 1.01 -6.61 7.80
C ASP A 46 1.66 -5.34 7.24
N ILE A 47 2.60 -5.51 6.30
CA ILE A 47 3.30 -4.39 5.66
C ILE A 47 2.37 -3.58 4.77
N VAL A 48 1.57 -4.23 3.92
CA VAL A 48 0.59 -3.53 3.07
C VAL A 48 -0.37 -2.72 3.93
N LYS A 49 -0.90 -3.30 5.00
CA LYS A 49 -1.81 -2.61 5.90
C LYS A 49 -1.14 -1.45 6.62
N LEU A 50 0.09 -1.61 7.12
CA LEU A 50 0.85 -0.54 7.75
C LEU A 50 1.03 0.63 6.79
N ILE A 51 1.47 0.39 5.55
CA ILE A 51 1.67 1.43 4.53
C ILE A 51 0.35 2.14 4.20
N VAL A 52 -0.76 1.41 4.07
CA VAL A 52 -2.08 2.02 3.82
C VAL A 52 -2.51 2.92 4.98
N LEU A 53 -2.34 2.46 6.23
CA LEU A 53 -2.67 3.25 7.41
C LEU A 53 -1.79 4.50 7.50
N ASP A 54 -0.50 4.40 7.18
CA ASP A 54 0.43 5.53 7.12
C ASP A 54 0.03 6.55 6.06
N ILE A 55 -0.24 6.10 4.82
CA ILE A 55 -0.70 6.99 3.73
C ILE A 55 -1.93 7.78 4.14
N LEU A 56 -2.85 7.16 4.87
CA LEU A 56 -4.09 7.79 5.32
C LEU A 56 -3.92 8.68 6.56
N SER A 57 -2.81 8.56 7.31
CA SER A 57 -2.56 9.33 8.53
C SER A 57 -1.52 10.44 8.41
N GLY A 58 -1.14 10.80 7.17
CA GLY A 58 -0.23 11.92 6.92
C GLY A 58 1.05 11.55 6.18
N ARG A 59 1.27 10.27 5.90
CA ARG A 59 2.33 9.71 5.06
C ARG A 59 3.75 10.07 5.51
N GLN A 60 4.40 9.14 6.15
CA GLN A 60 5.82 9.23 6.48
C GLN A 60 6.69 8.73 5.30
N ALA A 61 7.99 9.03 5.36
CA ALA A 61 8.94 8.30 4.53
C ALA A 61 9.06 6.85 5.03
N LEU A 62 9.25 5.88 4.13
CA LEU A 62 9.30 4.45 4.49
C LEU A 62 10.33 4.15 5.59
N VAL A 63 11.46 4.87 5.62
CA VAL A 63 12.51 4.77 6.64
C VAL A 63 12.02 5.19 8.05
N HIS A 64 10.91 5.89 8.16
CA HIS A 64 10.33 6.34 9.43
C HIS A 64 9.14 5.50 9.89
N LEU A 65 8.75 4.46 9.15
CA LEU A 65 7.60 3.63 9.48
C LEU A 65 7.79 2.84 10.79
N GLU A 66 9.01 2.39 11.09
CA GLU A 66 9.30 1.76 12.38
C GLU A 66 9.01 2.74 13.53
N GLN A 67 9.50 3.97 13.42
CA GLN A 67 9.25 4.99 14.46
C GLN A 67 7.76 5.29 14.58
N TRP A 68 7.06 5.46 13.46
CA TRP A 68 5.62 5.68 13.46
C TRP A 68 4.84 4.49 14.05
N ALA A 69 5.30 3.26 13.83
CA ALA A 69 4.69 2.05 14.41
C ALA A 69 4.75 2.02 15.95
N HIS A 70 5.70 2.74 16.59
CA HIS A 70 5.71 2.94 18.04
C HIS A 70 4.61 3.87 18.53
N ASP A 71 4.12 4.77 17.70
CA ASP A 71 3.16 5.81 18.06
C ASP A 71 1.70 5.37 17.89
N ILE A 72 1.46 4.18 17.35
CA ILE A 72 0.12 3.62 17.10
C ILE A 72 -0.13 2.33 17.89
N ASP A 73 -1.41 2.00 18.10
CA ASP A 73 -1.80 0.71 18.68
C ASP A 73 -1.68 -0.42 17.62
N LEU A 74 -0.45 -0.81 17.35
CA LEU A 74 -0.08 -1.79 16.34
C LEU A 74 -0.85 -3.13 16.48
N PRO A 75 -0.95 -3.73 17.70
CA PRO A 75 -1.70 -4.97 17.90
C PRO A 75 -3.18 -4.85 17.56
N LYS A 76 -3.80 -3.72 17.78
CA LYS A 76 -5.21 -3.48 17.49
C LYS A 76 -5.44 -3.13 16.03
N LEU A 77 -4.56 -2.31 15.46
CA LEU A 77 -4.72 -1.81 14.10
C LEU A 77 -4.32 -2.85 13.04
N ILE A 78 -3.33 -3.70 13.30
CA ILE A 78 -2.86 -4.71 12.34
C ILE A 78 -3.24 -6.10 12.82
N ARG A 79 -2.53 -6.66 13.79
CA ARG A 79 -2.86 -7.91 14.48
C ARG A 79 -2.08 -8.06 15.79
N PRO A 80 -2.58 -8.87 16.74
CA PRO A 80 -1.88 -9.15 18.01
C PRO A 80 -0.48 -9.75 17.78
N GLY A 81 0.42 -9.44 18.73
CA GLY A 81 1.75 -10.03 18.79
C GLY A 81 2.78 -9.40 17.87
N LEU A 82 2.48 -8.27 17.26
CA LEU A 82 3.44 -7.51 16.46
C LEU A 82 4.24 -6.53 17.35
N GLU A 83 5.51 -6.39 17.01
CA GLU A 83 6.44 -5.44 17.63
C GLU A 83 6.87 -4.38 16.61
N PRO A 84 6.91 -3.09 16.97
CA PRO A 84 7.31 -2.03 16.06
C PRO A 84 8.65 -2.24 15.37
N SER A 85 9.65 -2.78 16.09
CA SER A 85 10.99 -3.08 15.58
C SER A 85 11.03 -4.07 14.41
N TRP A 86 9.95 -4.82 14.18
CA TRP A 86 9.83 -5.73 13.04
C TRP A 86 9.48 -5.02 11.73
N PHE A 87 9.18 -3.73 11.79
CA PHE A 87 8.84 -2.89 10.64
C PHE A 87 9.98 -1.94 10.25
N ASN A 88 11.23 -2.37 10.47
CA ASN A 88 12.38 -1.64 10.01
C ASN A 88 12.44 -1.57 8.47
N ASP A 89 13.23 -0.65 7.94
CA ASP A 89 13.36 -0.38 6.52
C ASP A 89 13.79 -1.61 5.69
N ASP A 90 14.69 -2.43 6.21
CA ASP A 90 15.11 -3.69 5.60
C ASP A 90 13.96 -4.71 5.50
N ALA A 91 13.14 -4.84 6.54
CA ALA A 91 11.99 -5.73 6.53
C ALA A 91 10.94 -5.26 5.53
N ILE A 92 10.67 -3.95 5.51
CA ILE A 92 9.75 -3.32 4.55
C ILE A 92 10.25 -3.53 3.12
N ALA A 93 11.54 -3.25 2.83
CA ALA A 93 12.12 -3.44 1.51
C ALA A 93 11.96 -4.87 1.02
N ARG A 94 12.32 -5.87 1.85
CA ARG A 94 12.15 -7.29 1.49
C ARG A 94 10.69 -7.67 1.19
N HIS A 95 9.71 -7.08 1.87
CA HIS A 95 8.31 -7.33 1.55
C HIS A 95 7.86 -6.63 0.28
N LEU A 96 8.38 -5.45 -0.03
CA LEU A 96 8.14 -4.79 -1.31
C LEU A 96 8.69 -5.59 -2.48
N ASP A 97 9.90 -6.17 -2.33
CA ASP A 97 10.47 -7.09 -3.33
C ASP A 97 9.57 -8.32 -3.55
N ARG A 98 9.08 -8.95 -2.47
CA ARG A 98 8.15 -10.08 -2.57
C ARG A 98 6.83 -9.71 -3.26
N LEU A 99 6.29 -8.52 -2.99
CA LEU A 99 5.10 -8.02 -3.67
C LEU A 99 5.36 -7.81 -5.16
N TYR A 100 6.53 -7.31 -5.52
CA TYR A 100 6.94 -7.16 -6.91
C TYR A 100 7.09 -8.53 -7.60
N GLU A 101 7.80 -9.48 -6.99
CA GLU A 101 7.98 -10.85 -7.49
C GLU A 101 6.65 -11.61 -7.64
N ALA A 102 5.69 -11.37 -6.74
CA ALA A 102 4.34 -11.93 -6.80
C ALA A 102 3.44 -11.30 -7.86
N ASN A 103 3.95 -10.39 -8.68
CA ASN A 103 3.19 -9.58 -9.64
C ASN A 103 2.18 -8.64 -8.94
N ILE A 104 2.65 -7.45 -8.60
CA ILE A 104 1.87 -6.44 -7.86
C ILE A 104 0.52 -6.13 -8.53
N HIS A 105 0.46 -6.14 -9.87
CA HIS A 105 -0.79 -5.91 -10.61
C HIS A 105 -1.82 -7.03 -10.36
N GLN A 106 -1.35 -8.28 -10.28
CA GLN A 106 -2.22 -9.41 -9.95
C GLN A 106 -2.70 -9.34 -8.50
N VAL A 107 -1.84 -8.96 -7.56
CA VAL A 107 -2.20 -8.78 -6.15
C VAL A 107 -3.26 -7.69 -6.03
N LEU A 108 -3.01 -6.51 -6.62
CA LEU A 108 -3.94 -5.38 -6.60
C LEU A 108 -5.29 -5.75 -7.24
N SER A 109 -5.27 -6.30 -8.45
CA SER A 109 -6.50 -6.68 -9.17
C SER A 109 -7.30 -7.72 -8.40
N SER A 110 -6.64 -8.69 -7.74
CA SER A 110 -7.30 -9.69 -6.92
C SER A 110 -7.99 -9.07 -5.70
N CYS A 111 -7.33 -8.10 -5.03
CA CYS A 111 -7.92 -7.34 -3.93
C CYS A 111 -9.14 -6.55 -4.40
N LEU A 112 -9.03 -5.84 -5.52
CA LEU A 112 -10.13 -5.05 -6.08
C LEU A 112 -11.32 -5.93 -6.48
N VAL A 113 -11.08 -7.05 -7.17
CA VAL A 113 -12.14 -8.02 -7.50
C VAL A 113 -12.83 -8.56 -6.24
N GLN A 114 -12.09 -8.83 -5.18
CA GLN A 114 -12.68 -9.26 -3.91
C GLN A 114 -13.55 -8.18 -3.28
N ILE A 115 -13.09 -6.93 -3.26
CA ILE A 115 -13.86 -5.78 -2.77
C ILE A 115 -15.17 -5.65 -3.56
N TYR A 116 -15.08 -5.62 -4.89
CA TYR A 116 -16.25 -5.49 -5.77
C TYR A 116 -17.29 -6.60 -5.54
N LYS A 117 -16.82 -7.85 -5.38
CA LYS A 117 -17.72 -8.98 -5.08
C LYS A 117 -18.38 -8.90 -3.72
N LYS A 118 -17.63 -8.51 -2.68
CA LYS A 118 -18.15 -8.43 -1.32
C LYS A 118 -19.15 -7.29 -1.15
N GLU A 119 -18.84 -6.13 -1.74
CA GLU A 119 -19.68 -4.94 -1.63
C GLU A 119 -20.76 -4.85 -2.70
N GLY A 120 -20.82 -5.81 -3.64
CA GLY A 120 -21.81 -5.81 -4.73
C GLY A 120 -21.71 -4.60 -5.63
N LEU A 121 -20.47 -4.10 -5.86
CA LEU A 121 -20.24 -2.89 -6.64
C LEU A 121 -20.49 -3.12 -8.13
N SER A 122 -21.05 -2.12 -8.80
CA SER A 122 -21.34 -2.14 -10.22
C SER A 122 -20.10 -1.90 -11.07
N LEU A 123 -20.07 -2.52 -12.26
CA LEU A 123 -19.05 -2.33 -13.29
C LEU A 123 -19.73 -2.02 -14.64
N ARG A 124 -20.66 -1.07 -14.67
CA ARG A 124 -21.41 -0.73 -15.89
C ARG A 124 -20.75 0.39 -16.68
N VAL A 125 -20.16 1.35 -15.98
CA VAL A 125 -19.49 2.50 -16.58
C VAL A 125 -18.07 2.56 -16.04
N PHE A 126 -17.11 2.82 -16.92
CA PHE A 126 -15.71 2.95 -16.59
C PHE A 126 -15.22 4.35 -16.87
N HIS A 127 -14.48 4.89 -15.91
CA HIS A 127 -13.75 6.13 -16.06
C HIS A 127 -12.27 5.81 -16.00
N ALA A 128 -11.55 6.10 -17.06
CA ALA A 128 -10.09 5.95 -17.13
C ALA A 128 -9.44 7.32 -17.09
N ASP A 129 -8.47 7.47 -16.23
CA ASP A 129 -7.68 8.69 -16.12
C ASP A 129 -6.19 8.35 -15.94
N THR A 130 -5.35 9.25 -16.42
CA THR A 130 -3.91 9.15 -16.26
C THR A 130 -3.38 10.42 -15.63
N THR A 131 -2.39 10.27 -14.77
CA THR A 131 -1.68 11.39 -14.15
C THR A 131 -0.18 11.14 -14.16
N ASP A 132 0.60 12.20 -14.06
CA ASP A 132 2.04 12.14 -13.94
C ASP A 132 2.52 12.58 -12.56
N LYS A 133 3.67 12.04 -12.16
CA LYS A 133 4.40 12.48 -11.00
C LYS A 133 5.81 12.87 -11.40
N THR A 134 6.13 14.15 -11.27
CA THR A 134 7.50 14.63 -11.44
C THR A 134 8.41 14.11 -10.35
N VAL A 135 9.59 13.63 -10.74
CA VAL A 135 10.63 13.15 -9.83
C VAL A 135 11.94 13.91 -10.06
N TYR A 136 12.71 14.06 -8.99
CA TYR A 136 13.98 14.79 -8.99
C TYR A 136 15.09 13.85 -8.57
N GLY A 137 16.12 13.73 -9.39
CA GLY A 137 17.27 12.87 -9.15
C GLY A 137 17.88 12.32 -10.44
N ALA A 138 18.97 11.58 -10.31
CA ALA A 138 19.66 10.97 -11.45
C ALA A 138 18.79 9.86 -12.09
N TYR A 139 18.19 9.01 -11.28
CA TYR A 139 17.30 7.90 -11.70
C TYR A 139 17.78 7.22 -13.00
N GLU A 140 18.93 6.59 -12.93
CA GLU A 140 19.40 5.72 -14.00
C GLU A 140 18.79 4.33 -13.79
N SER A 141 18.05 3.85 -14.77
CA SER A 141 17.43 2.53 -14.68
C SER A 141 18.48 1.45 -14.68
N ALA A 142 18.44 0.57 -13.69
CA ALA A 142 19.38 -0.53 -13.53
C ALA A 142 19.12 -1.67 -14.54
N SER A 143 17.92 -1.75 -15.12
CA SER A 143 17.49 -2.81 -16.04
C SER A 143 16.56 -2.25 -17.11
N PRO A 144 16.60 -2.77 -18.36
CA PRO A 144 15.64 -2.43 -19.41
C PRO A 144 14.20 -2.76 -19.05
N ASP A 145 13.97 -3.77 -18.20
CA ASP A 145 12.65 -4.21 -17.76
C ASP A 145 12.13 -3.43 -16.54
N ALA A 146 12.96 -2.57 -15.95
CA ALA A 146 12.53 -1.70 -14.85
C ALA A 146 11.77 -0.48 -15.38
N LEU A 147 10.87 0.06 -14.56
CA LEU A 147 10.17 1.31 -14.83
C LEU A 147 11.17 2.40 -15.23
N GLN A 148 10.98 2.97 -16.41
CA GLN A 148 11.86 4.00 -16.96
C GLN A 148 11.38 5.38 -16.54
N ILE A 149 12.18 6.06 -15.73
CA ILE A 149 11.93 7.44 -15.35
C ILE A 149 12.49 8.35 -16.44
N THR A 150 11.65 8.79 -17.35
CA THR A 150 12.05 9.57 -18.51
C THR A 150 11.52 10.99 -18.47
N HIS A 151 11.99 11.84 -19.40
CA HIS A 151 11.49 13.20 -19.51
C HIS A 151 10.20 13.20 -20.35
N GLY A 152 9.16 13.77 -19.77
CA GLY A 152 7.89 13.98 -20.42
C GLY A 152 7.33 15.37 -20.12
N TYR A 153 6.25 15.72 -20.81
CA TYR A 153 5.56 16.99 -20.65
C TYR A 153 4.49 16.83 -19.55
N ASN A 154 4.79 17.30 -18.37
CA ASN A 154 3.89 17.12 -17.22
C ASN A 154 2.66 18.06 -17.29
N ARG A 155 1.68 17.84 -16.41
CA ARG A 155 0.46 18.67 -16.29
C ARG A 155 0.69 20.16 -16.02
N HIS A 156 1.93 20.55 -15.61
CA HIS A 156 2.33 21.94 -15.42
C HIS A 156 3.00 22.53 -16.67
N HIS A 157 2.92 21.81 -17.81
CA HIS A 157 3.55 22.21 -19.07
C HIS A 157 5.06 22.40 -18.96
N ARG A 158 5.73 21.49 -18.22
CA ARG A 158 7.18 21.49 -18.06
C ARG A 158 7.77 20.17 -18.49
N TRP A 159 8.89 20.22 -19.17
CA TRP A 159 9.67 19.05 -19.57
C TRP A 159 10.53 18.59 -18.41
N GLN A 160 10.09 17.55 -17.71
CA GLN A 160 10.74 17.07 -16.48
C GLN A 160 10.72 15.55 -16.42
N LYS A 161 11.64 14.95 -15.65
CA LYS A 161 11.60 13.52 -15.35
C LYS A 161 10.33 13.19 -14.58
N GLN A 162 9.63 12.17 -15.03
CA GLN A 162 8.33 11.77 -14.48
C GLN A 162 8.11 10.28 -14.58
N ILE A 163 7.08 9.81 -13.90
CA ILE A 163 6.44 8.52 -14.08
C ILE A 163 4.94 8.76 -14.27
N GLY A 164 4.29 7.91 -15.06
CA GLY A 164 2.87 7.96 -15.30
C GLY A 164 2.10 6.99 -14.39
N PHE A 165 0.88 7.34 -14.05
CA PHE A 165 -0.06 6.48 -13.35
C PHE A 165 -1.36 6.43 -14.13
N GLY A 166 -1.86 5.22 -14.40
CA GLY A 166 -3.18 4.97 -14.93
C GLY A 166 -4.11 4.44 -13.85
N LEU A 167 -5.33 4.95 -13.81
CA LEU A 167 -6.37 4.46 -12.91
C LEU A 167 -7.67 4.28 -13.67
N ILE A 168 -8.34 3.16 -13.44
CA ILE A 168 -9.68 2.92 -13.97
C ILE A 168 -10.60 2.68 -12.79
N GLY A 169 -11.69 3.44 -12.72
CA GLY A 169 -12.73 3.31 -11.71
C GLY A 169 -14.11 3.09 -12.31
N ASN A 170 -15.06 2.72 -11.48
CA ASN A 170 -16.47 2.58 -11.86
C ASN A 170 -17.20 3.94 -11.81
N GLU A 171 -18.50 3.91 -12.02
CA GLU A 171 -19.41 5.08 -11.98
C GLU A 171 -19.41 5.82 -10.63
N ASP A 172 -19.07 5.14 -9.53
CA ASP A 172 -18.98 5.72 -8.18
C ASP A 172 -17.57 6.23 -7.86
N GLY A 173 -16.63 6.16 -8.81
CA GLY A 173 -15.24 6.55 -8.63
C GLY A 173 -14.41 5.55 -7.82
N ILE A 174 -14.91 4.32 -7.64
CA ILE A 174 -14.16 3.27 -6.93
C ILE A 174 -13.20 2.59 -7.90
N PRO A 175 -11.90 2.60 -7.64
CA PRO A 175 -10.91 1.99 -8.52
C PRO A 175 -11.12 0.48 -8.65
N PHE A 176 -10.88 -0.07 -9.84
CA PHE A 176 -10.80 -1.51 -10.05
C PHE A 176 -9.54 -1.94 -10.82
N TYR A 177 -8.81 -1.01 -11.39
CA TYR A 177 -7.52 -1.25 -12.03
C TYR A 177 -6.60 -0.04 -11.81
N GLY A 178 -5.33 -0.30 -11.62
CA GLY A 178 -4.30 0.73 -11.54
C GLY A 178 -2.98 0.20 -12.09
N ASP A 179 -2.24 1.07 -12.76
CA ASP A 179 -0.95 0.74 -13.35
C ASP A 179 0.03 1.91 -13.26
N VAL A 180 1.31 1.60 -13.38
CA VAL A 180 2.40 2.57 -13.41
C VAL A 180 3.12 2.43 -14.73
N HIS A 181 3.33 3.54 -15.41
CA HIS A 181 3.93 3.60 -16.74
C HIS A 181 5.22 4.41 -16.73
N ASP A 182 6.05 4.16 -17.72
CA ASP A 182 7.21 4.99 -18.03
C ASP A 182 6.81 6.46 -18.20
N GLY A 183 7.71 7.36 -17.88
CA GLY A 183 7.47 8.80 -17.93
C GLY A 183 7.50 9.41 -19.33
#